data_d0a66f23a56015ea2b10bc0a8e91ee44
#
_entry.id   d0a66f23a56015ea2b10bc0a8e91ee44
#
_cell.length_a   1.000
_cell.length_b   1.000
_cell.length_c   1.000
_cell.angle_alpha   90.00
_cell.angle_beta   90.00
_cell.angle_gamma   90.00
#
_symmetry.space_group_name_H-M   'P 1'
#
loop_
_entity.id
_entity.type
_entity.pdbx_description
1 polymer ?
#
loop_
_entity_poly.entity_id
_entity_poly.type
_entity_poly.pdbx_seq_one_letter_code
_entity_poly.pdbx_strand_id
1 'polypeptide(L)'
;MSLNLPAVSDSLVIIPTYNEKENIPRMLDTVMALTPKRGDAFHVLVVDDGSPDGTADLVREAQARHEGRIHLLERSGKLGLGTAYIAGFTWGLEQGYAYLFEMDADFSHNPNDLERLREACLDGAGVAVGSRYTKGGGVSNWPWHRIAMSYGASLYVNAVLGLGVKDPTAGFKCYRAETLRTIRLDHIHFIGYAFQIEMKYNARKLGFPIAEVPITFVDRELGTSKMSLNIFREAFLGVLQMRRFDMQPATPEA
;
A
#
# COMPACT_ATOMS: atom_id res chain seq x y z
N MET A 1 -8.86 38.44 -3.51
CA MET A 1 -7.77 37.89 -2.68
C MET A 1 -7.83 36.39 -2.83
N SER A 2 -6.99 35.83 -3.70
CA SER A 2 -6.85 34.38 -3.86
C SER A 2 -6.15 33.87 -2.62
N LEU A 3 -6.84 33.06 -1.80
CA LEU A 3 -6.23 32.29 -0.73
C LEU A 3 -5.26 31.33 -1.42
N ASN A 4 -3.96 31.59 -1.35
CA ASN A 4 -2.93 30.61 -1.66
C ASN A 4 -3.03 29.51 -0.59
N LEU A 5 -3.90 28.55 -0.81
CA LEU A 5 -3.80 27.28 -0.09
C LEU A 5 -2.41 26.70 -0.46
N PRO A 6 -1.65 26.17 0.51
CA PRO A 6 -0.40 25.52 0.19
C PRO A 6 -0.69 24.44 -0.85
N ALA A 7 0.13 24.37 -1.89
CA ALA A 7 -0.01 23.37 -2.92
C ALA A 7 -0.06 21.99 -2.24
N VAL A 8 -1.18 21.30 -2.41
CA VAL A 8 -1.32 19.93 -1.90
C VAL A 8 -0.26 19.09 -2.61
N SER A 9 0.56 18.36 -1.86
CA SER A 9 1.53 17.41 -2.44
C SER A 9 0.82 16.51 -3.46
N ASP A 10 1.53 16.10 -4.50
CA ASP A 10 1.03 15.13 -5.47
C ASP A 10 0.97 13.69 -4.91
N SER A 11 1.62 13.43 -3.77
CA SER A 11 1.92 12.08 -3.26
C SER A 11 1.50 11.87 -1.81
N LEU A 12 0.66 10.86 -1.56
CA LEU A 12 0.18 10.47 -0.24
C LEU A 12 0.62 9.04 0.11
N VAL A 13 1.37 8.88 1.20
CA VAL A 13 1.74 7.57 1.75
C VAL A 13 0.74 7.16 2.81
N ILE A 14 0.00 6.10 2.57
CA ILE A 14 -1.01 5.55 3.49
C ILE A 14 -0.34 4.47 4.33
N ILE A 15 -0.38 4.64 5.64
CA ILE A 15 0.24 3.75 6.63
C ILE A 15 -0.83 3.29 7.62
N PRO A 16 -1.39 2.07 7.45
CA PRO A 16 -2.27 1.47 8.43
C PRO A 16 -1.53 1.14 9.73
N THR A 17 -2.14 1.45 10.87
CA THR A 17 -1.56 1.17 12.19
C THR A 17 -2.53 0.45 13.12
N TYR A 18 -2.00 -0.46 13.92
CA TYR A 18 -2.63 -1.04 15.09
C TYR A 18 -1.55 -1.50 16.08
N ASN A 19 -1.36 -0.77 17.18
CA ASN A 19 -0.28 -0.98 18.16
C ASN A 19 1.11 -0.86 17.53
N GLU A 20 1.39 0.31 16.94
CA GLU A 20 2.67 0.61 16.26
C GLU A 20 3.43 1.78 16.93
N LYS A 21 3.18 2.04 18.22
CA LYS A 21 3.80 3.15 18.95
C LYS A 21 5.33 3.15 18.89
N GLU A 22 5.95 1.97 18.79
CA GLU A 22 7.41 1.83 18.76
C GLU A 22 7.99 2.21 17.38
N ASN A 23 7.23 2.03 16.32
CA ASN A 23 7.67 2.23 14.95
C ASN A 23 7.25 3.59 14.38
N ILE A 24 6.04 4.06 14.72
CA ILE A 24 5.40 5.18 14.01
C ILE A 24 6.18 6.50 14.10
N PRO A 25 6.77 6.93 15.23
CA PRO A 25 7.49 8.18 15.27
C PRO A 25 8.68 8.21 14.31
N ARG A 26 9.51 7.15 14.35
CA ARG A 26 10.66 7.00 13.46
C ARG A 26 10.25 6.90 12.00
N MET A 27 9.16 6.20 11.70
CA MET A 27 8.64 6.06 10.34
C MET A 27 8.22 7.42 9.78
N LEU A 28 7.45 8.19 10.53
CA LEU A 28 7.02 9.53 10.14
C LEU A 28 8.21 10.46 9.90
N ASP A 29 9.14 10.53 10.85
CA ASP A 29 10.34 11.36 10.72
C ASP A 29 11.18 10.96 9.48
N THR A 30 11.28 9.64 9.21
CA THR A 30 12.00 9.14 8.02
C THR A 30 11.34 9.58 6.72
N VAL A 31 10.02 9.44 6.60
CA VAL A 31 9.30 9.86 5.37
C VAL A 31 9.33 11.38 5.21
N MET A 32 9.17 12.14 6.31
CA MET A 32 9.22 13.60 6.29
C MET A 32 10.59 14.17 5.89
N ALA A 33 11.67 13.45 6.15
CA ALA A 33 13.03 13.82 5.75
C ALA A 33 13.34 13.55 4.27
N LEU A 34 12.51 12.78 3.55
CA LEU A 34 12.73 12.50 2.14
C LEU A 34 12.61 13.78 1.30
N THR A 35 13.58 13.99 0.43
CA THR A 35 13.60 15.08 -0.56
C THR A 35 13.58 14.48 -1.96
N PRO A 36 12.39 14.25 -2.54
CA PRO A 36 12.30 13.63 -3.85
C PRO A 36 12.92 14.50 -4.95
N LYS A 37 13.54 13.88 -5.95
CA LYS A 37 14.13 14.58 -7.11
C LYS A 37 13.08 15.06 -8.11
N ARG A 38 11.93 14.37 -8.15
CA ARG A 38 10.80 14.70 -9.03
C ARG A 38 9.52 14.72 -8.19
N GLY A 39 8.61 15.67 -8.49
CA GLY A 39 7.36 15.86 -7.75
C GLY A 39 7.56 16.53 -6.39
N ASP A 40 6.48 16.66 -5.65
CA ASP A 40 6.45 17.31 -4.33
C ASP A 40 6.96 16.39 -3.22
N ALA A 41 7.18 16.97 -2.04
CA ALA A 41 7.47 16.22 -0.84
C ALA A 41 6.31 15.29 -0.49
N PHE A 42 6.60 14.11 0.06
CA PHE A 42 5.56 13.17 0.47
C PHE A 42 4.73 13.71 1.63
N HIS A 43 3.43 13.49 1.56
CA HIS A 43 2.51 13.56 2.68
C HIS A 43 2.22 12.16 3.20
N VAL A 44 1.84 12.05 4.47
CA VAL A 44 1.49 10.76 5.09
C VAL A 44 0.07 10.83 5.65
N LEU A 45 -0.70 9.79 5.40
CA LEU A 45 -1.95 9.51 6.10
C LEU A 45 -1.76 8.25 6.96
N VAL A 46 -1.77 8.41 8.26
CA VAL A 46 -1.87 7.28 9.17
C VAL A 46 -3.33 6.91 9.31
N VAL A 47 -3.66 5.64 9.06
CA VAL A 47 -5.01 5.08 9.27
C VAL A 47 -4.94 4.19 10.51
N ASP A 48 -5.36 4.72 11.65
CA ASP A 48 -5.26 4.03 12.93
C ASP A 48 -6.53 3.28 13.28
N ASP A 49 -6.39 1.97 13.54
CA ASP A 49 -7.49 1.05 13.85
C ASP A 49 -7.86 1.03 15.34
N GLY A 50 -7.88 2.21 15.99
CA GLY A 50 -8.20 2.34 17.39
C GLY A 50 -7.13 1.73 18.29
N SER A 51 -5.87 2.03 18.06
CA SER A 51 -4.73 1.52 18.84
C SER A 51 -4.83 1.92 20.32
N PRO A 52 -4.88 0.95 21.26
CA PRO A 52 -4.93 1.27 22.69
C PRO A 52 -3.57 1.66 23.29
N ASP A 53 -2.48 1.55 22.55
CA ASP A 53 -1.11 1.76 23.04
C ASP A 53 -0.63 3.24 22.96
N GLY A 54 -1.47 4.14 22.46
CA GLY A 54 -1.13 5.55 22.28
C GLY A 54 -0.52 5.89 20.91
N THR A 55 -0.59 4.98 19.93
CA THR A 55 -0.10 5.24 18.56
C THR A 55 -0.69 6.54 17.97
N ALA A 56 -2.02 6.74 18.08
CA ALA A 56 -2.70 7.93 17.54
C ALA A 56 -2.20 9.24 18.18
N ASP A 57 -1.88 9.23 19.48
CA ASP A 57 -1.37 10.41 20.17
C ASP A 57 0.01 10.83 19.64
N LEU A 58 0.89 9.85 19.39
CA LEU A 58 2.20 10.10 18.78
C LEU A 58 2.07 10.67 17.36
N VAL A 59 1.04 10.23 16.60
CA VAL A 59 0.76 10.82 15.28
C VAL A 59 0.31 12.27 15.42
N ARG A 60 -0.55 12.61 16.38
CA ARG A 60 -0.98 14.00 16.65
C ARG A 60 0.21 14.91 17.03
N GLU A 61 1.15 14.40 17.83
CA GLU A 61 2.40 15.10 18.13
C GLU A 61 3.23 15.35 16.87
N ALA A 62 3.31 14.36 15.97
CA ALA A 62 4.02 14.51 14.71
C ALA A 62 3.31 15.51 13.76
N GLN A 63 1.99 15.56 13.75
CA GLN A 63 1.21 16.56 12.99
C GLN A 63 1.59 17.99 13.42
N ALA A 64 1.75 18.24 14.73
CA ALA A 64 2.14 19.55 15.23
C ALA A 64 3.56 19.97 14.77
N ARG A 65 4.47 19.01 14.52
CA ARG A 65 5.83 19.28 14.02
C ARG A 65 5.91 19.44 12.50
N HIS A 66 4.98 18.81 11.77
CA HIS A 66 4.97 18.74 10.30
C HIS A 66 3.62 19.21 9.76
N GLU A 67 3.25 20.46 10.07
CA GLU A 67 1.96 21.04 9.75
C GLU A 67 1.58 20.86 8.27
N GLY A 68 0.39 20.31 8.03
CA GLY A 68 -0.17 20.09 6.70
C GLY A 68 0.42 18.89 5.93
N ARG A 69 1.42 18.16 6.46
CA ARG A 69 2.05 17.04 5.76
C ARG A 69 1.73 15.67 6.36
N ILE A 70 1.30 15.62 7.61
CA ILE A 70 0.88 14.39 8.29
C ILE A 70 -0.60 14.49 8.60
N HIS A 71 -1.33 13.46 8.26
CA HIS A 71 -2.77 13.33 8.48
C HIS A 71 -3.06 12.08 9.29
N LEU A 72 -4.13 12.10 10.08
CA LEU A 72 -4.60 10.98 10.90
C LEU A 72 -6.07 10.71 10.59
N LEU A 73 -6.37 9.45 10.26
CA LEU A 73 -7.72 8.92 10.13
C LEU A 73 -7.91 7.83 11.18
N GLU A 74 -8.68 8.11 12.22
CA GLU A 74 -8.99 7.13 13.28
C GLU A 74 -10.22 6.33 12.91
N ARG A 75 -10.15 5.01 13.10
CA ARG A 75 -11.26 4.09 12.91
C ARG A 75 -11.67 3.47 14.23
N SER A 76 -12.89 2.96 14.31
CA SER A 76 -13.47 2.41 15.55
C SER A 76 -12.81 1.12 16.04
N GLY A 77 -11.92 0.49 15.26
CA GLY A 77 -11.23 -0.74 15.63
C GLY A 77 -10.63 -1.47 14.44
N LYS A 78 -10.06 -2.65 14.69
CA LYS A 78 -9.38 -3.47 13.70
C LYS A 78 -10.38 -4.14 12.75
N LEU A 79 -10.60 -3.53 11.59
CA LEU A 79 -11.56 -3.96 10.57
C LEU A 79 -10.91 -4.71 9.39
N GLY A 80 -9.60 -4.90 9.42
CA GLY A 80 -8.81 -5.56 8.38
C GLY A 80 -7.99 -4.59 7.55
N LEU A 81 -6.82 -5.07 7.08
CA LEU A 81 -5.82 -4.26 6.37
C LEU A 81 -6.37 -3.62 5.09
N GLY A 82 -7.09 -4.40 4.28
CA GLY A 82 -7.68 -3.91 3.03
C GLY A 82 -8.66 -2.77 3.25
N THR A 83 -9.49 -2.84 4.29
CA THR A 83 -10.44 -1.75 4.61
C THR A 83 -9.73 -0.48 5.07
N ALA A 84 -8.55 -0.60 5.71
CA ALA A 84 -7.75 0.56 6.08
C ALA A 84 -7.18 1.25 4.84
N TYR A 85 -6.64 0.49 3.90
CA TYR A 85 -6.17 1.04 2.63
C TYR A 85 -7.30 1.65 1.79
N ILE A 86 -8.46 1.00 1.70
CA ILE A 86 -9.63 1.56 0.99
C ILE A 86 -10.04 2.90 1.60
N ALA A 87 -10.14 3.00 2.93
CA ALA A 87 -10.44 4.26 3.61
C ALA A 87 -9.39 5.34 3.30
N GLY A 88 -8.11 4.98 3.33
CA GLY A 88 -7.01 5.89 3.00
C GLY A 88 -7.02 6.32 1.52
N PHE A 89 -7.32 5.41 0.59
CA PHE A 89 -7.45 5.72 -0.83
C PHE A 89 -8.62 6.68 -1.08
N THR A 90 -9.79 6.39 -0.50
CA THR A 90 -10.97 7.25 -0.63
C THR A 90 -10.66 8.67 -0.15
N TRP A 91 -10.10 8.78 1.07
CA TRP A 91 -9.69 10.06 1.63
C TRP A 91 -8.68 10.79 0.72
N GLY A 92 -7.64 10.10 0.27
CA GLY A 92 -6.61 10.69 -0.58
C GLY A 92 -7.12 11.14 -1.96
N LEU A 93 -8.04 10.39 -2.56
CA LEU A 93 -8.70 10.77 -3.82
C LEU A 93 -9.58 12.02 -3.65
N GLU A 94 -10.31 12.14 -2.53
CA GLU A 94 -11.11 13.32 -2.18
C GLU A 94 -10.24 14.56 -1.94
N GLN A 95 -9.03 14.39 -1.38
CA GLN A 95 -8.08 15.48 -1.19
C GLN A 95 -7.31 15.85 -2.46
N GLY A 96 -7.47 15.12 -3.56
CA GLY A 96 -6.88 15.44 -4.86
C GLY A 96 -5.45 14.94 -5.08
N TYR A 97 -4.93 14.02 -4.27
CA TYR A 97 -3.62 13.42 -4.50
C TYR A 97 -3.56 12.66 -5.82
N ALA A 98 -2.43 12.80 -6.55
CA ALA A 98 -2.20 12.15 -7.83
C ALA A 98 -1.60 10.75 -7.70
N TYR A 99 -0.79 10.52 -6.65
CA TYR A 99 -0.10 9.27 -6.36
C TYR A 99 -0.39 8.83 -4.94
N LEU A 100 -0.91 7.62 -4.78
CA LEU A 100 -1.28 7.05 -3.48
C LEU A 100 -0.49 5.77 -3.24
N PHE A 101 0.15 5.68 -2.08
CA PHE A 101 1.03 4.58 -1.73
C PHE A 101 0.44 3.71 -0.62
N GLU A 102 0.74 2.43 -0.68
CA GLU A 102 0.59 1.50 0.43
C GLU A 102 1.97 1.23 1.03
N MET A 103 2.12 1.40 2.34
CA MET A 103 3.36 1.09 3.06
C MET A 103 3.05 0.65 4.49
N ASP A 104 3.78 -0.37 4.98
CA ASP A 104 3.67 -0.81 6.37
C ASP A 104 4.51 0.08 7.32
N ALA A 105 4.13 0.15 8.61
CA ALA A 105 4.79 0.98 9.61
C ALA A 105 6.09 0.40 10.16
N ASP A 106 6.39 -0.88 9.92
CA ASP A 106 7.38 -1.70 10.65
C ASP A 106 8.78 -1.75 10.00
N PHE A 107 9.06 -0.85 9.06
CA PHE A 107 10.32 -0.78 8.30
C PHE A 107 10.64 -2.02 7.47
N SER A 108 9.70 -2.94 7.28
CA SER A 108 9.88 -4.03 6.32
C SER A 108 9.98 -3.51 4.87
N HIS A 109 9.38 -2.37 4.62
CA HIS A 109 9.51 -1.57 3.41
C HIS A 109 10.45 -0.39 3.65
N ASN A 110 11.48 -0.24 2.82
CA ASN A 110 12.40 0.89 2.92
C ASN A 110 11.74 2.17 2.37
N PRO A 111 11.51 3.22 3.17
CA PRO A 111 10.90 4.46 2.70
C PRO A 111 11.64 5.15 1.54
N ASN A 112 12.95 4.92 1.39
CA ASN A 112 13.72 5.48 0.26
C ASN A 112 13.26 4.91 -1.11
N ASP A 113 12.55 3.79 -1.14
CA ASP A 113 12.01 3.24 -2.38
C ASP A 113 10.71 3.92 -2.83
N LEU A 114 10.10 4.79 -2.01
CA LEU A 114 8.90 5.57 -2.37
C LEU A 114 9.14 6.40 -3.65
N GLU A 115 10.30 7.06 -3.76
CA GLU A 115 10.64 7.84 -4.95
C GLU A 115 10.68 6.96 -6.21
N ARG A 116 11.30 5.78 -6.13
CA ARG A 116 11.40 4.84 -7.27
C ARG A 116 10.06 4.30 -7.72
N LEU A 117 9.16 4.04 -6.76
CA LEU A 117 7.79 3.64 -7.06
C LEU A 117 7.01 4.77 -7.75
N ARG A 118 7.16 6.02 -7.27
CA ARG A 118 6.56 7.18 -7.92
C ARG A 118 7.09 7.39 -9.33
N GLU A 119 8.41 7.32 -9.53
CA GLU A 119 9.03 7.44 -10.85
C GLU A 119 8.44 6.43 -11.84
N ALA A 120 8.25 5.17 -11.44
CA ALA A 120 7.62 4.17 -12.31
C ALA A 120 6.18 4.57 -12.72
N CYS A 121 5.42 5.20 -11.81
CA CYS A 121 4.09 5.73 -12.12
C CYS A 121 4.16 6.98 -13.00
N LEU A 122 5.13 7.89 -12.78
CA LEU A 122 5.40 9.05 -13.65
C LEU A 122 5.77 8.61 -15.07
N ASP A 123 6.47 7.49 -15.20
CA ASP A 123 6.89 6.92 -16.49
C ASP A 123 5.79 6.07 -17.17
N GLY A 124 4.55 6.09 -16.62
CA GLY A 124 3.37 5.56 -17.29
C GLY A 124 2.73 4.32 -16.66
N ALA A 125 3.29 3.75 -15.58
CA ALA A 125 2.62 2.67 -14.88
C ALA A 125 1.35 3.18 -14.17
N GLY A 126 0.25 2.43 -14.25
CA GLY A 126 -0.93 2.66 -13.42
C GLY A 126 -0.71 2.21 -11.98
N VAL A 127 0.11 1.16 -11.81
CA VAL A 127 0.54 0.63 -10.51
C VAL A 127 2.02 0.32 -10.55
N ALA A 128 2.79 0.83 -9.59
CA ALA A 128 4.17 0.42 -9.35
C ALA A 128 4.22 -0.48 -8.09
N VAL A 129 4.85 -1.64 -8.21
CA VAL A 129 4.91 -2.67 -7.17
C VAL A 129 6.36 -2.83 -6.71
N GLY A 130 6.63 -2.65 -5.43
CA GLY A 130 7.89 -3.00 -4.81
C GLY A 130 8.04 -4.54 -4.78
N SER A 131 8.82 -5.09 -5.69
CA SER A 131 8.90 -6.52 -5.94
C SER A 131 10.17 -7.13 -5.34
N ARG A 132 9.99 -8.20 -4.57
CA ARG A 132 11.08 -9.02 -4.02
C ARG A 132 11.66 -9.99 -5.06
N TYR A 133 10.90 -10.29 -6.12
CA TYR A 133 11.20 -11.37 -7.05
C TYR A 133 11.59 -10.90 -8.46
N THR A 134 11.60 -9.59 -8.70
CA THR A 134 12.19 -9.06 -9.93
C THR A 134 13.71 -8.96 -9.82
N LYS A 135 14.42 -8.85 -10.95
CA LYS A 135 15.90 -8.79 -10.97
C LYS A 135 16.38 -7.60 -10.13
N GLY A 136 17.20 -7.86 -9.13
CA GLY A 136 17.71 -6.86 -8.18
C GLY A 136 16.86 -6.72 -6.91
N GLY A 137 15.72 -7.42 -6.82
CA GLY A 137 14.94 -7.53 -5.59
C GLY A 137 15.39 -8.70 -4.72
N GLY A 138 14.93 -8.70 -3.46
CA GLY A 138 15.26 -9.77 -2.52
C GLY A 138 14.53 -9.66 -1.19
N VAL A 139 14.88 -10.59 -0.32
CA VAL A 139 14.42 -10.63 1.08
C VAL A 139 15.64 -10.78 2.00
N SER A 140 15.59 -10.15 3.15
CA SER A 140 16.62 -10.26 4.18
C SER A 140 16.04 -10.92 5.43
N ASN A 141 16.84 -11.78 6.06
CA ASN A 141 16.52 -12.47 7.32
C ASN A 141 15.34 -13.46 7.25
N TRP A 142 14.91 -13.89 6.05
CA TRP A 142 13.89 -14.91 5.93
C TRP A 142 14.48 -16.32 5.89
N PRO A 143 13.89 -17.28 6.64
CA PRO A 143 14.26 -18.67 6.50
C PRO A 143 13.84 -19.19 5.11
N TRP A 144 14.65 -20.12 4.55
CA TRP A 144 14.47 -20.59 3.18
C TRP A 144 13.06 -21.14 2.88
N HIS A 145 12.42 -21.83 3.84
CA HIS A 145 11.08 -22.39 3.68
C HIS A 145 10.01 -21.28 3.51
N ARG A 146 10.17 -20.11 4.17
CA ARG A 146 9.30 -18.95 3.99
C ARG A 146 9.48 -18.34 2.58
N ILE A 147 10.73 -18.31 2.08
CA ILE A 147 11.01 -17.86 0.72
C ILE A 147 10.33 -18.78 -0.30
N ALA A 148 10.53 -20.11 -0.15
CA ALA A 148 9.96 -21.12 -1.04
C ALA A 148 8.42 -21.04 -1.06
N MET A 149 7.78 -20.90 0.12
CA MET A 149 6.33 -20.77 0.24
C MET A 149 5.81 -19.48 -0.40
N SER A 150 6.45 -18.35 -0.17
CA SER A 150 6.06 -17.06 -0.74
C SER A 150 6.24 -17.03 -2.26
N TYR A 151 7.33 -17.59 -2.76
CA TYR A 151 7.56 -17.72 -4.20
C TYR A 151 6.56 -18.69 -4.86
N GLY A 152 6.28 -19.83 -4.21
CA GLY A 152 5.26 -20.78 -4.64
C GLY A 152 3.86 -20.15 -4.71
N ALA A 153 3.50 -19.32 -3.73
CA ALA A 153 2.26 -18.54 -3.76
C ALA A 153 2.21 -17.59 -4.97
N SER A 154 3.34 -16.95 -5.29
CA SER A 154 3.42 -16.07 -6.46
C SER A 154 3.24 -16.82 -7.77
N LEU A 155 3.82 -18.01 -7.89
CA LEU A 155 3.63 -18.88 -9.06
C LEU A 155 2.16 -19.33 -9.19
N TYR A 156 1.55 -19.73 -8.09
CA TYR A 156 0.14 -20.12 -8.04
C TYR A 156 -0.78 -18.99 -8.50
N VAL A 157 -0.62 -17.79 -7.97
CA VAL A 157 -1.42 -16.61 -8.37
C VAL A 157 -1.30 -16.35 -9.86
N ASN A 158 -0.08 -16.38 -10.41
CA ASN A 158 0.14 -16.18 -11.84
C ASN A 158 -0.47 -17.29 -12.69
N ALA A 159 -0.35 -18.55 -12.26
CA ALA A 159 -0.95 -19.69 -12.99
C ALA A 159 -2.49 -19.59 -13.03
N VAL A 160 -3.13 -19.12 -11.96
CA VAL A 160 -4.59 -19.02 -11.87
C VAL A 160 -5.11 -17.75 -12.53
N LEU A 161 -4.51 -16.59 -12.27
CA LEU A 161 -5.04 -15.29 -12.69
C LEU A 161 -4.39 -14.73 -13.97
N GLY A 162 -3.24 -15.26 -14.40
CA GLY A 162 -2.50 -14.72 -15.54
C GLY A 162 -2.04 -13.27 -15.30
N LEU A 163 -1.73 -12.92 -14.04
CA LEU A 163 -1.44 -11.54 -13.65
C LEU A 163 -0.19 -10.98 -14.31
N GLY A 164 0.82 -11.83 -14.55
CA GLY A 164 2.07 -11.43 -15.21
C GLY A 164 2.97 -10.54 -14.32
N VAL A 165 2.80 -10.61 -13.00
CA VAL A 165 3.59 -9.88 -11.99
C VAL A 165 4.36 -10.89 -11.16
N LYS A 166 5.68 -10.72 -11.01
CA LYS A 166 6.52 -11.70 -10.28
C LYS A 166 6.20 -11.74 -8.79
N ASP A 167 5.79 -10.59 -8.22
CA ASP A 167 5.41 -10.47 -6.82
C ASP A 167 3.95 -10.00 -6.63
N PRO A 168 2.97 -10.87 -6.93
CA PRO A 168 1.55 -10.54 -6.80
C PRO A 168 1.11 -10.31 -5.35
N THR A 169 1.90 -10.75 -4.37
CA THR A 169 1.56 -10.64 -2.94
C THR A 169 2.19 -9.41 -2.26
N ALA A 170 3.02 -8.63 -2.97
CA ALA A 170 3.67 -7.44 -2.42
C ALA A 170 2.65 -6.41 -1.92
N GLY A 171 2.90 -5.87 -0.71
CA GLY A 171 2.08 -4.82 -0.09
C GLY A 171 2.58 -3.40 -0.36
N PHE A 172 3.85 -3.23 -0.73
CA PHE A 172 4.44 -1.93 -1.01
C PHE A 172 4.17 -1.50 -2.45
N LYS A 173 3.39 -0.46 -2.65
CA LYS A 173 2.92 -0.06 -3.98
C LYS A 173 2.67 1.44 -4.06
N CYS A 174 2.70 1.94 -5.30
CA CYS A 174 2.20 3.25 -5.67
C CYS A 174 1.12 3.08 -6.76
N TYR A 175 0.02 3.78 -6.61
CA TYR A 175 -1.05 3.87 -7.61
C TYR A 175 -1.17 5.29 -8.13
N ARG A 176 -1.45 5.42 -9.42
CA ARG A 176 -2.01 6.66 -9.95
C ARG A 176 -3.47 6.80 -9.50
N ALA A 177 -3.87 8.01 -9.16
CA ALA A 177 -5.26 8.30 -8.77
C ALA A 177 -6.29 7.84 -9.83
N GLU A 178 -5.96 7.98 -11.11
CA GLU A 178 -6.78 7.50 -12.22
C GLU A 178 -7.07 5.99 -12.12
N THR A 179 -6.05 5.18 -11.79
CA THR A 179 -6.20 3.74 -11.59
C THR A 179 -7.17 3.44 -10.46
N LEU A 180 -7.01 4.10 -9.32
CA LEU A 180 -7.88 3.88 -8.15
C LEU A 180 -9.32 4.37 -8.38
N ARG A 181 -9.51 5.48 -9.11
CA ARG A 181 -10.85 5.96 -9.50
C ARG A 181 -11.56 4.99 -10.44
N THR A 182 -10.80 4.30 -11.30
CA THR A 182 -11.37 3.31 -12.23
C THR A 182 -11.68 1.99 -11.54
N ILE A 183 -10.90 1.60 -10.52
CA ILE A 183 -11.18 0.45 -9.67
C ILE A 183 -12.36 0.82 -8.76
N ARG A 184 -13.38 -0.02 -8.74
CA ARG A 184 -14.50 0.12 -7.81
C ARG A 184 -14.07 -0.31 -6.41
N LEU A 185 -13.54 0.64 -5.62
CA LEU A 185 -13.03 0.37 -4.26
C LEU A 185 -14.14 -0.17 -3.33
N ASP A 186 -15.40 0.21 -3.60
CA ASP A 186 -16.60 -0.29 -2.92
C ASP A 186 -16.95 -1.75 -3.25
N HIS A 187 -16.38 -2.30 -4.31
CA HIS A 187 -16.56 -3.69 -4.77
C HIS A 187 -15.35 -4.59 -4.51
N ILE A 188 -14.39 -4.15 -3.70
CA ILE A 188 -13.30 -5.01 -3.27
C ILE A 188 -13.82 -6.04 -2.27
N HIS A 189 -13.57 -7.30 -2.54
CA HIS A 189 -14.16 -8.43 -1.81
C HIS A 189 -13.29 -8.89 -0.63
N PHE A 190 -11.96 -8.76 -0.78
CA PHE A 190 -11.02 -9.27 0.21
C PHE A 190 -10.46 -8.14 1.06
N ILE A 191 -10.50 -8.33 2.37
CA ILE A 191 -10.00 -7.36 3.36
C ILE A 191 -8.68 -7.80 4.03
N GLY A 192 -8.29 -9.05 3.81
CA GLY A 192 -7.07 -9.65 4.34
C GLY A 192 -5.93 -9.65 3.32
N TYR A 193 -5.13 -10.70 3.31
CA TYR A 193 -3.95 -10.80 2.44
C TYR A 193 -4.28 -10.85 0.94
N ALA A 194 -5.44 -11.43 0.60
CA ALA A 194 -5.92 -11.52 -0.78
C ALA A 194 -6.25 -10.14 -1.38
N PHE A 195 -6.51 -9.11 -0.55
CA PHE A 195 -6.68 -7.72 -0.98
C PHE A 195 -5.52 -7.26 -1.89
N GLN A 196 -4.29 -7.60 -1.50
CA GLN A 196 -3.09 -7.19 -2.26
C GLN A 196 -3.07 -7.79 -3.67
N ILE A 197 -3.61 -8.98 -3.84
CA ILE A 197 -3.73 -9.66 -5.14
C ILE A 197 -4.89 -9.07 -5.94
N GLU A 198 -6.04 -8.88 -5.31
CA GLU A 198 -7.26 -8.36 -5.93
C GLU A 198 -7.03 -6.97 -6.53
N MET A 199 -6.39 -6.06 -5.82
CA MET A 199 -6.08 -4.72 -6.31
C MET A 199 -5.24 -4.73 -7.60
N LYS A 200 -4.19 -5.58 -7.65
CA LYS A 200 -3.37 -5.71 -8.86
C LYS A 200 -4.13 -6.39 -10.00
N TYR A 201 -4.96 -7.38 -9.68
CA TYR A 201 -5.76 -8.08 -10.66
C TYR A 201 -6.80 -7.15 -11.30
N ASN A 202 -7.49 -6.32 -10.51
CA ASN A 202 -8.42 -5.31 -11.01
C ASN A 202 -7.71 -4.29 -11.90
N ALA A 203 -6.58 -3.74 -11.46
CA ALA A 203 -5.79 -2.82 -12.28
C ALA A 203 -5.42 -3.46 -13.64
N ARG A 204 -4.95 -4.71 -13.62
CA ARG A 204 -4.56 -5.43 -14.84
C ARG A 204 -5.75 -5.69 -15.77
N LYS A 205 -6.90 -6.10 -15.22
CA LYS A 205 -8.12 -6.35 -15.98
C LYS A 205 -8.69 -5.09 -16.63
N LEU A 206 -8.54 -3.95 -15.96
CA LEU A 206 -8.94 -2.64 -16.45
C LEU A 206 -7.91 -2.01 -17.43
N GLY A 207 -6.85 -2.75 -17.79
CA GLY A 207 -5.89 -2.34 -18.81
C GLY A 207 -4.74 -1.47 -18.30
N PHE A 208 -4.61 -1.25 -17.00
CA PHE A 208 -3.52 -0.44 -16.45
C PHE A 208 -2.19 -1.19 -16.46
N PRO A 209 -1.09 -0.56 -16.94
CA PRO A 209 0.25 -1.14 -16.85
C PRO A 209 0.70 -1.29 -15.40
N ILE A 210 1.30 -2.43 -15.07
CA ILE A 210 1.91 -2.69 -13.76
C ILE A 210 3.41 -2.77 -13.95
N ALA A 211 4.16 -1.91 -13.26
CA ALA A 211 5.62 -1.95 -13.21
C ALA A 211 6.12 -2.59 -11.92
N GLU A 212 7.18 -3.37 -11.97
CA GLU A 212 7.84 -3.94 -10.81
C GLU A 212 9.16 -3.23 -10.55
N VAL A 213 9.29 -2.61 -9.38
CA VAL A 213 10.49 -1.94 -8.89
C VAL A 213 11.18 -2.90 -7.92
N PRO A 214 12.47 -3.28 -8.14
CA PRO A 214 13.15 -4.18 -7.23
C PRO A 214 13.36 -3.53 -5.86
N ILE A 215 12.93 -4.21 -4.79
CA ILE A 215 13.14 -3.80 -3.40
C ILE A 215 13.78 -4.93 -2.61
N THR A 216 14.44 -4.57 -1.50
CA THR A 216 14.84 -5.54 -0.47
C THR A 216 13.84 -5.46 0.68
N PHE A 217 13.07 -6.53 0.87
CA PHE A 217 12.17 -6.65 2.02
C PHE A 217 12.96 -7.16 3.22
N VAL A 218 12.92 -6.43 4.31
CA VAL A 218 13.59 -6.80 5.57
C VAL A 218 12.55 -7.35 6.53
N ASP A 219 12.85 -8.43 7.26
CA ASP A 219 11.91 -8.86 8.31
C ASP A 219 11.85 -7.79 9.41
N ARG A 220 10.64 -7.59 9.96
CA ARG A 220 10.42 -6.57 10.99
C ARG A 220 11.40 -6.73 12.16
N GLU A 221 11.91 -5.62 12.67
CA GLU A 221 12.80 -5.60 13.82
C GLU A 221 12.02 -5.68 15.13
N LEU A 222 10.82 -5.09 15.19
CA LEU A 222 9.97 -4.98 16.37
C LEU A 222 8.56 -5.50 16.06
N GLY A 223 7.90 -6.08 17.07
CA GLY A 223 6.54 -6.60 16.96
C GLY A 223 6.45 -8.08 16.55
N THR A 224 5.25 -8.66 16.61
CA THR A 224 4.96 -10.06 16.30
C THR A 224 4.25 -10.22 14.96
N SER A 225 4.66 -11.23 14.16
CA SER A 225 3.98 -11.57 12.91
C SER A 225 2.56 -12.08 13.18
N LYS A 226 1.57 -11.48 12.54
CA LYS A 226 0.14 -11.83 12.69
C LYS A 226 -0.34 -12.85 11.63
N MET A 227 0.59 -13.55 10.94
CA MET A 227 0.24 -14.52 9.89
C MET A 227 -0.24 -15.84 10.51
N SER A 228 -1.44 -16.28 10.13
CA SER A 228 -2.02 -17.56 10.53
C SER A 228 -2.29 -18.45 9.30
N LEU A 229 -2.39 -19.78 9.52
CA LEU A 229 -2.75 -20.73 8.46
C LEU A 229 -4.10 -20.43 7.79
N ASN A 230 -5.03 -19.83 8.52
CA ASN A 230 -6.34 -19.41 8.00
C ASN A 230 -6.21 -18.32 6.93
N ILE A 231 -5.25 -17.40 7.07
CA ILE A 231 -4.96 -16.35 6.09
C ILE A 231 -4.48 -16.95 4.76
N PHE A 232 -3.64 -17.97 4.81
CA PHE A 232 -3.20 -18.68 3.60
C PHE A 232 -4.34 -19.42 2.90
N ARG A 233 -5.21 -20.09 3.67
CA ARG A 233 -6.38 -20.77 3.10
C ARG A 233 -7.36 -19.78 2.45
N GLU A 234 -7.63 -18.67 3.10
CA GLU A 234 -8.47 -17.59 2.56
C GLU A 234 -7.87 -17.04 1.26
N ALA A 235 -6.58 -16.73 1.23
CA ALA A 235 -5.91 -16.24 0.04
C ALA A 235 -5.93 -17.27 -1.10
N PHE A 236 -5.71 -18.56 -0.80
CA PHE A 236 -5.73 -19.63 -1.80
C PHE A 236 -7.11 -19.76 -2.47
N LEU A 237 -8.18 -19.86 -1.67
CA LEU A 237 -9.55 -19.97 -2.19
C LEU A 237 -10.00 -18.66 -2.86
N GLY A 238 -9.60 -17.51 -2.30
CA GLY A 238 -9.89 -16.19 -2.83
C GLY A 238 -9.35 -16.00 -4.24
N VAL A 239 -8.14 -16.45 -4.53
CA VAL A 239 -7.54 -16.39 -5.88
C VAL A 239 -8.38 -17.17 -6.92
N LEU A 240 -8.92 -18.34 -6.55
CA LEU A 240 -9.83 -19.07 -7.43
C LEU A 240 -11.15 -18.34 -7.65
N GLN A 241 -11.66 -17.67 -6.63
CA GLN A 241 -12.90 -16.89 -6.71
C GLN A 241 -12.72 -15.63 -7.57
N MET A 242 -11.57 -14.96 -7.48
CA MET A 242 -11.27 -13.75 -8.28
C MET A 242 -11.43 -13.97 -9.79
N ARG A 243 -11.18 -15.17 -10.30
CA ARG A 243 -11.41 -15.49 -11.73
C ARG A 243 -12.85 -15.31 -12.18
N ARG A 244 -13.80 -15.39 -11.26
CA ARG A 244 -15.25 -15.35 -11.54
C ARG A 244 -15.83 -13.95 -11.37
N PHE A 245 -15.05 -13.01 -10.85
CA PHE A 245 -15.54 -11.64 -10.64
C PHE A 245 -15.63 -10.90 -11.97
N ASP A 246 -16.77 -10.29 -12.21
CA ASP A 246 -16.95 -9.38 -13.34
C ASP A 246 -16.39 -8.01 -12.96
N MET A 247 -15.21 -7.72 -13.51
CA MET A 247 -14.49 -6.48 -13.24
C MET A 247 -14.98 -5.40 -14.21
N GLN A 248 -15.99 -4.65 -13.78
CA GLN A 248 -16.44 -3.48 -14.53
C GLN A 248 -15.78 -2.22 -13.98
N PRO A 249 -15.38 -1.27 -14.86
CA PRO A 249 -14.85 0.01 -14.39
C PRO A 249 -15.93 0.77 -13.59
N ALA A 250 -15.48 1.60 -12.65
CA ALA A 250 -16.37 2.55 -12.01
C ALA A 250 -16.99 3.44 -13.08
N THR A 251 -18.30 3.60 -13.03
CA THR A 251 -18.98 4.56 -13.91
C THR A 251 -18.54 5.96 -13.49
N PRO A 252 -18.08 6.84 -14.40
CA PRO A 252 -17.80 8.22 -14.03
C PRO A 252 -19.06 8.82 -13.42
N GLU A 253 -18.94 9.38 -12.22
CA GLU A 253 -20.02 10.21 -11.68
C GLU A 253 -20.19 11.41 -12.61
N ALA A 254 -21.45 11.62 -13.04
CA ALA A 254 -21.84 12.65 -13.99
C ALA A 254 -21.84 14.05 -13.33
#